data_211bbf6a81cba4d88233c4f00f774b12
#
_entry.id   211bbf6a81cba4d88233c4f00f774b12
#
_cell.length_a   1.000
_cell.length_b   1.000
_cell.length_c   1.000
_cell.angle_alpha   90.00
_cell.angle_beta   90.00
_cell.angle_gamma   90.00
#
_symmetry.space_group_name_H-M   'P 1'
#
loop_
_entity.id
_entity.type
_entity.pdbx_description
1 polymer ?
#
loop_
_entity_poly.entity_id
_entity_poly.type
_entity_poly.pdbx_seq_one_letter_code
_entity_poly.pdbx_strand_id
1 'polypeptide(L)'
;MNDNKVYVEVIVKFSTEGAKMPIEFIWEDGTKYLIDKVKSKERCASRKAGGTGIMYTVMVDGKECHLYYEFDKWFMERKSA
;
A
#
# COMPACT_ATOMS: atom_id res chain seq x y z
N MET A 1 -21.99 -6.75 -3.04
CA MET A 1 -20.94 -5.77 -2.92
C MET A 1 -19.60 -6.42 -2.65
N ASN A 2 -18.69 -6.24 -3.52
CA ASN A 2 -17.39 -6.87 -3.36
C ASN A 2 -16.39 -5.88 -2.81
N ASP A 3 -15.85 -6.24 -1.68
CA ASP A 3 -14.82 -5.43 -1.07
C ASP A 3 -13.51 -6.17 -1.29
N ASN A 4 -12.69 -5.66 -2.20
CA ASN A 4 -11.42 -6.29 -2.51
C ASN A 4 -10.28 -5.78 -1.64
N LYS A 5 -10.61 -5.00 -0.64
CA LYS A 5 -9.61 -4.49 0.28
C LYS A 5 -9.05 -5.62 1.13
N VAL A 6 -7.75 -5.66 1.23
CA VAL A 6 -7.06 -6.57 2.14
C VAL A 6 -6.15 -5.71 2.99
N TYR A 7 -6.44 -5.65 4.29
CA TYR A 7 -5.59 -4.87 5.18
C TYR A 7 -4.32 -5.65 5.46
N VAL A 8 -3.19 -4.98 5.37
CA VAL A 8 -1.89 -5.62 5.50
C VAL A 8 -1.06 -4.87 6.54
N GLU A 9 -0.17 -5.61 7.17
CA GLU A 9 0.84 -5.01 8.02
C GLU A 9 1.94 -4.47 7.12
N VAL A 10 2.46 -3.30 7.47
CA VAL A 10 3.49 -2.67 6.66
C VAL A 10 4.57 -2.15 7.59
N ILE A 11 5.80 -2.43 7.23
CA ILE A 11 6.94 -1.83 7.92
C ILE A 11 7.27 -0.55 7.17
N VAL A 12 7.30 0.54 7.90
CA VAL A 12 7.43 1.86 7.31
C VAL A 12 8.64 2.56 7.88
N LYS A 13 9.38 3.20 7.02
CA LYS A 13 10.51 4.02 7.41
C LYS A 13 10.08 5.47 7.30
N PHE A 14 10.30 6.24 8.36
CA PHE A 14 10.04 7.67 8.32
C PHE A 14 11.34 8.40 8.06
N SER A 15 11.33 9.30 7.10
CA SER A 15 12.49 10.13 6.85
C SER A 15 12.56 11.19 7.95
N THR A 16 13.70 11.89 7.99
CA THR A 16 13.85 12.98 8.95
C THR A 16 12.86 14.10 8.70
N GLU A 17 12.27 14.13 7.52
CA GLU A 17 11.28 15.15 7.15
C GLU A 17 9.86 14.65 7.34
N GLY A 18 9.70 13.44 7.86
CA GLY A 18 8.38 12.92 8.12
C GLY A 18 7.73 12.17 6.99
N ALA A 19 8.43 11.95 5.89
CA ALA A 19 7.86 11.21 4.78
C ALA A 19 7.80 9.72 5.13
N LYS A 20 6.68 9.09 4.80
CA LYS A 20 6.50 7.66 5.01
C LYS A 20 7.00 6.90 3.81
N MET A 21 7.83 5.90 4.07
CA MET A 21 8.33 5.03 3.00
C MET A 21 8.09 3.58 3.38
N PRO A 22 7.10 2.94 2.77
CA PRO A 22 6.86 1.53 3.06
C PRO A 22 8.01 0.71 2.50
N ILE A 23 8.53 -0.21 3.31
CA ILE A 23 9.67 -1.02 2.90
C ILE A 23 9.35 -2.50 2.83
N GLU A 24 8.26 -2.94 3.46
CA GLU A 24 7.89 -4.33 3.46
C GLU A 24 6.43 -4.45 3.85
N PHE A 25 5.71 -5.39 3.24
CA PHE A 25 4.36 -5.66 3.71
C PHE A 25 4.17 -7.17 3.87
N ILE A 26 3.20 -7.52 4.70
CA ILE A 26 2.90 -8.91 4.99
C ILE A 26 1.50 -9.19 4.46
N TRP A 27 1.42 -10.10 3.51
CA TRP A 27 0.16 -10.42 2.86
C TRP A 27 -0.71 -11.24 3.81
N GLU A 28 -1.97 -11.37 3.45
CA GLU A 28 -2.93 -12.04 4.33
C GLU A 28 -2.57 -13.50 4.61
N ASP A 29 -1.76 -14.12 3.77
CA ASP A 29 -1.33 -15.49 3.99
C ASP A 29 -0.04 -15.59 4.80
N GLY A 30 0.46 -14.46 5.29
CA GLY A 30 1.67 -14.42 6.09
C GLY A 30 2.94 -14.24 5.31
N THR A 31 2.85 -14.19 4.00
CA THR A 31 4.04 -14.00 3.17
C THR A 31 4.53 -12.56 3.25
N LYS A 32 5.83 -12.40 3.45
CA LYS A 32 6.44 -11.09 3.53
C LYS A 32 7.00 -10.71 2.17
N TYR A 33 6.70 -9.49 1.75
CA TYR A 33 7.19 -8.99 0.47
C TYR A 33 7.97 -7.72 0.70
N LEU A 34 9.22 -7.71 0.24
CA LEU A 34 10.03 -6.52 0.29
C LEU A 34 9.64 -5.60 -0.85
N ILE A 35 9.56 -4.32 -0.52
CA ILE A 35 9.26 -3.31 -1.53
C ILE A 35 10.60 -2.84 -2.09
N ASP A 36 10.80 -3.07 -3.39
CA ASP A 36 12.06 -2.72 -4.02
C ASP A 36 12.23 -1.22 -4.14
N LYS A 37 11.15 -0.54 -4.49
CA LYS A 37 11.17 0.91 -4.53
C LYS A 37 9.75 1.45 -4.61
N VAL A 38 9.62 2.70 -4.22
CA VAL A 38 8.36 3.44 -4.35
C VAL A 38 8.49 4.30 -5.59
N LYS A 39 7.66 4.04 -6.59
CA LYS A 39 7.72 4.78 -7.85
C LYS A 39 7.05 6.13 -7.73
N SER A 40 5.93 6.17 -7.03
CA SER A 40 5.21 7.43 -6.88
C SER A 40 4.26 7.31 -5.71
N LYS A 41 3.78 8.46 -5.27
CA LYS A 41 2.69 8.48 -4.31
C LYS A 41 1.80 9.67 -4.65
N GLU A 42 0.51 9.43 -4.57
CA GLU A 42 -0.49 10.41 -4.96
C GLU A 42 -1.63 10.41 -3.99
N ARG A 43 -2.21 11.58 -3.80
CA ARG A 43 -3.43 11.64 -3.04
C ARG A 43 -4.51 10.92 -3.82
N CYS A 44 -5.17 10.00 -3.18
CA CYS A 44 -6.16 9.16 -3.81
C CYS A 44 -7.55 9.63 -3.39
N ALA A 45 -8.24 10.28 -4.31
CA ALA A 45 -9.59 10.77 -4.03
C ALA A 45 -10.64 9.78 -4.49
N SER A 46 -10.25 8.53 -4.68
CA SER A 46 -11.18 7.54 -5.18
C SER A 46 -12.12 7.07 -4.08
N ARG A 47 -13.17 6.40 -4.51
CA ARG A 47 -14.10 5.81 -3.55
C ARG A 47 -13.43 4.74 -2.71
N LYS A 48 -12.42 4.10 -3.24
CA LYS A 48 -11.74 3.03 -2.52
C LYS A 48 -11.05 3.54 -1.27
N ALA A 49 -10.47 4.72 -1.36
CA ALA A 49 -9.78 5.30 -0.24
C ALA A 49 -10.60 6.37 0.47
N GLY A 50 -11.90 6.41 0.22
CA GLY A 50 -12.76 7.36 0.92
C GLY A 50 -12.44 8.82 0.64
N GLY A 51 -11.65 9.09 -0.37
CA GLY A 51 -11.32 10.45 -0.75
C GLY A 51 -10.20 11.07 0.07
N THR A 52 -9.64 10.37 1.04
CA THR A 52 -8.63 10.94 1.92
C THR A 52 -7.33 10.15 1.94
N GLY A 53 -7.25 9.07 1.20
CA GLY A 53 -6.09 8.20 1.27
C GLY A 53 -4.97 8.63 0.37
N ILE A 54 -3.89 7.90 0.48
CA ILE A 54 -2.72 8.08 -0.39
C ILE A 54 -2.45 6.75 -1.05
N MET A 55 -2.23 6.78 -2.36
CA MET A 55 -1.88 5.58 -3.10
C MET A 55 -0.39 5.61 -3.41
N TYR A 56 0.29 4.55 -3.00
CA TYR A 56 1.70 4.38 -3.30
C TYR A 56 1.82 3.36 -4.42
N THR A 57 2.53 3.73 -5.47
CA THR A 57 2.87 2.78 -6.52
C THR A 57 4.26 2.26 -6.22
N VAL A 58 4.34 0.95 -5.98
CA VAL A 58 5.57 0.34 -5.51
C VAL A 58 5.95 -0.82 -6.42
N MET A 59 7.22 -1.15 -6.40
CA MET A 59 7.72 -2.30 -7.14
C MET A 59 8.05 -3.41 -6.16
N VAL A 60 7.52 -4.57 -6.43
CA VAL A 60 7.74 -5.74 -5.59
C VAL A 60 8.06 -6.90 -6.51
N ASP A 61 9.26 -7.43 -6.38
CA ASP A 61 9.66 -8.62 -7.13
C ASP A 61 9.49 -8.41 -8.62
N GLY A 62 9.82 -7.22 -9.10
CA GLY A 62 9.74 -6.91 -10.51
C GLY A 62 8.36 -6.55 -11.02
N LYS A 63 7.38 -6.50 -10.14
CA LYS A 63 6.00 -6.18 -10.52
C LYS A 63 5.54 -4.91 -9.84
N GLU A 64 4.69 -4.18 -10.54
CA GLU A 64 4.14 -2.94 -9.99
C GLU A 64 2.89 -3.27 -9.19
N CYS A 65 2.83 -2.73 -7.98
CA CYS A 65 1.69 -2.93 -7.10
C CYS A 65 1.25 -1.60 -6.53
N HIS A 66 0.01 -1.55 -6.08
CA HIS A 66 -0.51 -0.35 -5.44
C HIS A 66 -0.79 -0.66 -3.98
N LEU A 67 -0.31 0.24 -3.12
CA LEU A 67 -0.46 0.10 -1.68
C LEU A 67 -1.15 1.38 -1.19
N TYR A 68 -2.25 1.21 -0.48
CA TYR A 68 -3.07 2.35 -0.06
C TYR A 68 -2.92 2.60 1.43
N TYR A 69 -2.88 3.85 1.80
CA TYR A 69 -2.81 4.26 3.19
C TYR A 69 -3.97 5.18 3.51
N GLU A 70 -4.76 4.83 4.52
CA GLU A 70 -5.94 5.61 4.89
C GLU A 70 -6.27 5.35 6.33
N PHE A 71 -6.51 6.42 7.10
CA PHE A 71 -6.91 6.30 8.51
C PHE A 71 -5.93 5.44 9.30
N ASP A 72 -4.64 5.68 9.09
CA ASP A 72 -3.58 4.97 9.80
C ASP A 72 -3.56 3.47 9.54
N LYS A 73 -4.13 3.06 8.44
CA LYS A 73 -4.13 1.66 8.04
C LYS A 73 -3.66 1.54 6.61
N TRP A 74 -3.05 0.40 6.31
CA TRP A 74 -2.58 0.09 4.97
C TRP A 74 -3.43 -1.02 4.39
N PHE A 75 -3.76 -0.90 3.12
CA PHE A 75 -4.46 -1.99 2.46
C PHE A 75 -4.03 -2.09 1.01
N MET A 76 -4.30 -3.23 0.45
CA MET A 76 -4.07 -3.50 -0.97
C MET A 76 -5.36 -4.05 -1.52
N GLU A 77 -5.42 -4.16 -2.83
CA GLU A 77 -6.58 -4.74 -3.47
C GLU A 77 -6.27 -6.16 -3.91
N ARG A 78 -7.18 -7.05 -3.59
CA ARG A 78 -7.07 -8.43 -4.07
C ARG A 78 -7.45 -8.42 -5.54
N LYS A 79 -6.67 -9.10 -6.35
CA LYS A 79 -7.01 -9.23 -7.75
C LYS A 79 -8.25 -10.08 -7.89
N SER A 80 -9.20 -9.60 -8.67
CA SER A 80 -10.34 -10.45 -8.95
C SER A 80 -9.96 -11.40 -10.06
N ALA A 81 -10.42 -12.60 -9.91
CA ALA A 81 -10.12 -13.65 -10.87
C ALA A 81 -11.00 -13.52 -12.10
#